data_79fabcb8ce7d5b2f75886d8ff0610e63
#
_entry.id   79fabcb8ce7d5b2f75886d8ff0610e63
#
_cell.length_a   1.000
_cell.length_b   1.000
_cell.length_c   1.000
_cell.angle_alpha   90.00
_cell.angle_beta   90.00
_cell.angle_gamma   90.00
#
_symmetry.space_group_name_H-M   'P 1'
#
loop_
_entity.id
_entity.type
_entity.pdbx_description
1 polymer ?
#
loop_
_entity_poly.entity_id
_entity_poly.type
_entity_poly.pdbx_seq_one_letter_code
_entity_poly.pdbx_strand_id
1 'polypeptide(L)'
;MNQEANDPDGRPPGAGRSAALESTADALLPGVRADLERLAAIPSIAFPGLSPEPVLQARDLVVALLRDTGVTDIGELNLPETAPVVTATVPPPTPDAPTVLLYAHYDVQPSGDEHRWASPPFEPAGIPGGVRARGIADGKANVMAHIGALRAYGGRPPVGIRIIFEGQAEHGSAFDAYPPTDPGMFACDAMLIADTGNIRPGTPTLTTALRGAADLLVEVRTLDAAVHSGAYGGAAPDALLALVTALATLHDAHGDVAVAGLRREPWDGTTFTDDEFRELAGITDGTPLMGSGGLGERLWSGPAITVVGLDAPPVTSAAPAVVPHARAALNLRVHPRQDPREALTALVRHLERLRPFGIPLTVTPGGVRPGYEAATGGPAYRAARTALRRAWGTDPVHTAAGGSFPLVNGLAAAVPDAEILLFGPADQLCQRHGPDERVLLSELRGALLAEAAFFAEYAATHRAATYRAGGTA
;
A
#
# COMPACT_ATOMS: atom_id res chain seq x y z
N MET A 1 -26.44 -32.77 -27.11
CA MET A 1 -25.21 -33.60 -27.17
C MET A 1 -24.18 -32.75 -27.89
N ASN A 2 -23.43 -31.92 -27.17
CA ASN A 2 -22.27 -31.22 -27.70
C ASN A 2 -21.04 -31.99 -27.23
N GLN A 3 -20.35 -32.61 -28.18
CA GLN A 3 -19.04 -33.19 -27.99
C GLN A 3 -18.04 -32.03 -27.77
N GLU A 4 -17.56 -31.89 -26.54
CA GLU A 4 -16.31 -31.13 -26.31
C GLU A 4 -15.19 -31.93 -27.00
N ALA A 5 -14.55 -31.31 -28.00
CA ALA A 5 -13.42 -31.87 -28.68
C ALA A 5 -12.25 -31.96 -27.69
N ASN A 6 -11.90 -33.17 -27.28
CA ASN A 6 -10.66 -33.43 -26.55
C ASN A 6 -9.48 -33.11 -27.46
N ASP A 7 -8.51 -32.35 -26.92
CA ASP A 7 -7.19 -32.16 -27.51
C ASP A 7 -6.54 -33.56 -27.78
N PRO A 8 -5.94 -33.80 -28.94
CA PRO A 8 -5.36 -35.10 -29.29
C PRO A 8 -4.28 -35.59 -28.31
N ASP A 9 -3.74 -34.75 -27.43
CA ASP A 9 -2.72 -35.10 -26.43
C ASP A 9 -3.29 -35.37 -25.02
N GLY A 10 -4.62 -35.43 -24.84
CA GLY A 10 -5.26 -35.75 -23.54
C GLY A 10 -5.07 -34.70 -22.45
N ARG A 11 -4.67 -33.46 -22.78
CA ARG A 11 -4.49 -32.37 -21.83
C ARG A 11 -5.82 -31.70 -21.50
N PRO A 12 -6.04 -31.26 -20.24
CA PRO A 12 -7.27 -30.56 -19.88
C PRO A 12 -7.43 -29.27 -20.71
N PRO A 13 -8.67 -28.91 -21.10
CA PRO A 13 -8.93 -27.68 -21.83
C PRO A 13 -8.40 -26.46 -21.06
N GLY A 14 -7.44 -25.73 -21.67
CA GLY A 14 -6.75 -24.59 -21.03
C GLY A 14 -5.25 -24.79 -20.79
N ALA A 15 -4.72 -26.00 -20.74
CA ALA A 15 -3.30 -26.27 -20.50
C ALA A 15 -2.39 -25.67 -21.60
N GLY A 16 -2.80 -25.73 -22.88
CA GLY A 16 -2.07 -25.15 -23.99
C GLY A 16 -1.99 -23.61 -23.94
N ARG A 17 -3.09 -22.96 -23.55
CA ARG A 17 -3.14 -21.49 -23.39
C ARG A 17 -2.28 -21.02 -22.21
N SER A 18 -2.21 -21.83 -21.16
CA SER A 18 -1.36 -21.61 -19.98
C SER A 18 0.12 -21.55 -20.35
N ALA A 19 0.64 -22.59 -20.99
CA ALA A 19 2.03 -22.69 -21.42
C ALA A 19 2.41 -21.56 -22.40
N ALA A 20 1.48 -21.13 -23.25
CA ALA A 20 1.70 -20.01 -24.17
C ALA A 20 1.90 -18.67 -23.43
N LEU A 21 1.12 -18.36 -22.39
CA LEU A 21 1.28 -17.13 -21.59
C LEU A 21 2.59 -17.15 -20.80
N GLU A 22 2.99 -18.28 -20.22
CA GLU A 22 4.26 -18.43 -19.53
C GLU A 22 5.45 -18.17 -20.47
N SER A 23 5.45 -18.81 -21.63
CA SER A 23 6.46 -18.58 -22.67
C SER A 23 6.51 -17.13 -23.15
N THR A 24 5.33 -16.48 -23.26
CA THR A 24 5.23 -15.08 -23.65
C THR A 24 5.81 -14.17 -22.56
N ALA A 25 5.49 -14.42 -21.30
CA ALA A 25 6.04 -13.66 -20.17
C ALA A 25 7.55 -13.76 -20.11
N ASP A 26 8.12 -14.95 -20.32
CA ASP A 26 9.56 -15.19 -20.36
C ASP A 26 10.22 -14.42 -21.51
N ALA A 27 9.61 -14.41 -22.68
CA ALA A 27 10.10 -13.69 -23.85
C ALA A 27 10.05 -12.16 -23.66
N LEU A 28 9.04 -11.64 -22.92
CA LEU A 28 8.85 -10.20 -22.66
C LEU A 28 9.77 -9.68 -21.55
N LEU A 29 10.15 -10.51 -20.58
CA LEU A 29 10.83 -10.08 -19.37
C LEU A 29 12.10 -9.26 -19.62
N PRO A 30 13.01 -9.62 -20.57
CA PRO A 30 14.19 -8.79 -20.85
C PRO A 30 13.86 -7.36 -21.29
N GLY A 31 12.83 -7.18 -22.15
CA GLY A 31 12.37 -5.88 -22.58
C GLY A 31 11.67 -5.09 -21.47
N VAL A 32 10.82 -5.74 -20.68
CA VAL A 32 10.16 -5.15 -19.50
C VAL A 32 11.21 -4.69 -18.48
N ARG A 33 12.25 -5.47 -18.24
CA ARG A 33 13.37 -5.09 -17.37
C ARG A 33 14.08 -3.83 -17.91
N ALA A 34 14.43 -3.80 -19.18
CA ALA A 34 15.13 -2.67 -19.77
C ALA A 34 14.29 -1.36 -19.68
N ASP A 35 12.97 -1.44 -19.90
CA ASP A 35 12.07 -0.32 -19.76
C ASP A 35 11.91 0.11 -18.28
N LEU A 36 11.87 -0.84 -17.34
CA LEU A 36 11.87 -0.56 -15.91
C LEU A 36 13.14 0.19 -15.49
N GLU A 37 14.31 -0.27 -15.94
CA GLU A 37 15.59 0.40 -15.65
C GLU A 37 15.61 1.82 -16.22
N ARG A 38 15.09 2.04 -17.43
CA ARG A 38 14.94 3.39 -18.03
C ARG A 38 14.01 4.28 -17.18
N LEU A 39 12.90 3.74 -16.73
CA LEU A 39 11.94 4.49 -15.89
C LEU A 39 12.54 4.76 -14.51
N ALA A 40 13.24 3.80 -13.89
CA ALA A 40 13.88 3.94 -12.58
C ALA A 40 15.06 4.96 -12.59
N ALA A 41 15.69 5.17 -13.74
CA ALA A 41 16.74 6.18 -13.90
C ALA A 41 16.21 7.63 -13.81
N ILE A 42 14.90 7.85 -13.90
CA ILE A 42 14.29 9.19 -13.79
C ILE A 42 13.95 9.47 -12.34
N PRO A 43 14.51 10.52 -11.69
CA PRO A 43 14.23 10.87 -10.30
C PRO A 43 12.88 11.60 -10.16
N SER A 44 11.78 10.92 -10.44
CA SER A 44 10.42 11.46 -10.47
C SER A 44 9.85 11.70 -9.06
N ILE A 45 10.51 12.54 -8.27
CA ILE A 45 10.13 12.88 -6.90
C ILE A 45 9.09 14.00 -6.92
N ALA A 46 7.83 13.71 -6.59
CA ALA A 46 6.71 14.64 -6.61
C ALA A 46 6.45 15.28 -5.24
N PHE A 47 7.46 15.99 -4.70
CA PHE A 47 7.38 16.65 -3.39
C PHE A 47 7.45 18.17 -3.50
N PRO A 48 6.79 18.93 -2.60
CA PRO A 48 6.82 20.39 -2.60
C PRO A 48 8.25 20.96 -2.58
N GLY A 49 8.48 21.96 -3.42
CA GLY A 49 9.79 22.64 -3.52
C GLY A 49 10.79 21.93 -4.43
N LEU A 50 10.48 20.77 -4.99
CA LEU A 50 11.30 20.11 -6.01
C LEU A 50 10.82 20.45 -7.42
N SER A 51 11.71 20.25 -8.41
CA SER A 51 11.37 20.49 -9.83
C SER A 51 10.34 19.44 -10.30
N PRO A 52 9.26 19.83 -10.99
CA PRO A 52 8.31 18.90 -11.59
C PRO A 52 8.85 18.20 -12.84
N GLU A 53 9.95 18.68 -13.43
CA GLU A 53 10.48 18.20 -14.71
C GLU A 53 10.75 16.68 -14.74
N PRO A 54 11.39 16.06 -13.72
CA PRO A 54 11.59 14.60 -13.74
C PRO A 54 10.27 13.81 -13.68
N VAL A 55 9.26 14.34 -12.99
CA VAL A 55 7.92 13.70 -12.95
C VAL A 55 7.27 13.74 -14.34
N LEU A 56 7.40 14.88 -15.04
CA LEU A 56 6.90 15.01 -16.41
C LEU A 56 7.67 14.11 -17.39
N GLN A 57 8.97 13.95 -17.23
CA GLN A 57 9.78 12.98 -18.01
C GLN A 57 9.33 11.54 -17.78
N ALA A 58 9.04 11.18 -16.54
CA ALA A 58 8.53 9.84 -16.21
C ALA A 58 7.15 9.63 -16.83
N ARG A 59 6.23 10.62 -16.75
CA ARG A 59 4.94 10.61 -17.43
C ARG A 59 5.10 10.39 -18.93
N ASP A 60 5.98 11.13 -19.60
CA ASP A 60 6.20 11.03 -21.04
C ASP A 60 6.69 9.64 -21.44
N LEU A 61 7.60 9.06 -20.65
CA LEU A 61 8.06 7.69 -20.87
C LEU A 61 6.93 6.67 -20.68
N VAL A 62 6.13 6.80 -19.62
CA VAL A 62 4.96 5.92 -19.39
C VAL A 62 3.98 5.99 -20.55
N VAL A 63 3.66 7.18 -21.04
CA VAL A 63 2.79 7.38 -22.21
C VAL A 63 3.39 6.73 -23.47
N ALA A 64 4.69 6.88 -23.70
CA ALA A 64 5.37 6.23 -24.82
C ALA A 64 5.28 4.69 -24.71
N LEU A 65 5.55 4.12 -23.55
CA LEU A 65 5.47 2.67 -23.29
C LEU A 65 4.04 2.12 -23.51
N LEU A 66 3.01 2.87 -23.13
CA LEU A 66 1.62 2.50 -23.42
C LEU A 66 1.33 2.50 -24.91
N ARG A 67 1.79 3.52 -25.65
CA ARG A 67 1.65 3.58 -27.12
C ARG A 67 2.35 2.42 -27.82
N ASP A 68 3.56 2.10 -27.39
CA ASP A 68 4.34 0.97 -27.92
C ASP A 68 3.66 -0.38 -27.66
N THR A 69 2.80 -0.45 -26.64
CA THR A 69 1.97 -1.63 -26.33
C THR A 69 0.72 -1.72 -27.24
N GLY A 70 0.41 -0.68 -28.01
CA GLY A 70 -0.76 -0.61 -28.89
C GLY A 70 -1.98 0.06 -28.25
N VAL A 71 -1.83 0.67 -27.09
CA VAL A 71 -2.88 1.50 -26.45
C VAL A 71 -2.91 2.86 -27.15
N THR A 72 -4.05 3.26 -27.69
CA THR A 72 -4.18 4.48 -28.50
C THR A 72 -5.03 5.56 -27.85
N ASP A 73 -5.98 5.19 -26.99
CA ASP A 73 -6.83 6.12 -26.24
C ASP A 73 -6.15 6.45 -24.90
N ILE A 74 -5.24 7.42 -24.95
CA ILE A 74 -4.44 7.86 -23.79
C ILE A 74 -4.75 9.33 -23.54
N GLY A 75 -5.16 9.64 -22.32
CA GLY A 75 -5.45 10.97 -21.81
C GLY A 75 -4.63 11.33 -20.57
N GLU A 76 -4.93 12.49 -20.02
CA GLU A 76 -4.30 13.00 -18.82
C GLU A 76 -5.35 13.74 -17.98
N LEU A 77 -5.37 13.45 -16.67
CA LEU A 77 -6.14 14.23 -15.70
C LEU A 77 -5.19 15.17 -14.98
N ASN A 78 -5.49 16.45 -15.05
CA ASN A 78 -4.73 17.51 -14.39
C ASN A 78 -5.58 18.09 -13.25
N LEU A 79 -5.09 17.97 -12.03
CA LEU A 79 -5.69 18.55 -10.83
C LEU A 79 -4.81 19.67 -10.28
N PRO A 80 -5.38 20.68 -9.57
CA PRO A 80 -4.59 21.76 -8.99
C PRO A 80 -3.49 21.22 -8.06
N GLU A 81 -2.29 21.78 -8.18
CA GLU A 81 -1.13 21.46 -7.32
C GLU A 81 -0.79 19.95 -7.24
N THR A 82 -1.15 19.20 -8.28
CA THR A 82 -0.95 17.75 -8.35
C THR A 82 -0.21 17.42 -9.65
N ALA A 83 0.72 16.47 -9.59
CA ALA A 83 1.34 15.95 -10.80
C ALA A 83 0.32 15.22 -11.68
N PRO A 84 0.52 15.20 -13.02
CA PRO A 84 -0.45 14.63 -13.94
C PRO A 84 -0.77 13.16 -13.63
N VAL A 85 -2.05 12.78 -13.79
CA VAL A 85 -2.48 11.37 -13.77
C VAL A 85 -2.65 10.92 -15.21
N VAL A 86 -1.88 9.92 -15.64
CA VAL A 86 -2.02 9.31 -16.97
C VAL A 86 -3.23 8.39 -16.95
N THR A 87 -4.15 8.61 -17.89
CA THR A 87 -5.33 7.78 -18.08
C THR A 87 -5.29 7.10 -19.44
N ALA A 88 -5.80 5.88 -19.54
CA ALA A 88 -5.96 5.24 -20.84
C ALA A 88 -7.11 4.24 -20.83
N THR A 89 -7.62 3.92 -22.03
CA THR A 89 -8.73 2.99 -22.21
C THR A 89 -8.43 2.01 -23.33
N VAL A 90 -8.71 0.73 -23.09
CA VAL A 90 -8.79 -0.32 -24.12
C VAL A 90 -10.22 -0.84 -24.07
N PRO A 91 -11.00 -0.70 -25.16
CA PRO A 91 -12.39 -1.14 -25.16
C PRO A 91 -12.49 -2.66 -24.98
N PRO A 92 -13.54 -3.16 -24.31
CA PRO A 92 -13.76 -4.58 -24.17
C PRO A 92 -13.95 -5.23 -25.56
N PRO A 93 -13.47 -6.47 -25.77
CA PRO A 93 -13.54 -7.13 -27.06
C PRO A 93 -14.97 -7.47 -27.48
N THR A 94 -15.89 -7.57 -26.53
CA THR A 94 -17.35 -7.72 -26.74
C THR A 94 -18.08 -6.88 -25.69
N PRO A 95 -19.35 -6.45 -25.96
CA PRO A 95 -20.11 -5.65 -25.00
C PRO A 95 -20.27 -6.29 -23.61
N ASP A 96 -20.31 -7.62 -23.56
CA ASP A 96 -20.50 -8.40 -22.33
C ASP A 96 -19.16 -8.78 -21.65
N ALA A 97 -18.01 -8.37 -22.18
CA ALA A 97 -16.74 -8.64 -21.52
C ALA A 97 -16.52 -7.64 -20.35
N PRO A 98 -16.02 -8.13 -19.21
CA PRO A 98 -15.80 -7.26 -18.06
C PRO A 98 -14.70 -6.26 -18.32
N THR A 99 -14.75 -5.13 -17.61
CA THR A 99 -13.72 -4.08 -17.61
C THR A 99 -12.91 -4.13 -16.32
N VAL A 100 -11.59 -4.07 -16.45
CA VAL A 100 -10.64 -4.05 -15.32
C VAL A 100 -9.94 -2.70 -15.28
N LEU A 101 -9.91 -2.07 -14.12
CA LEU A 101 -9.10 -0.88 -13.85
C LEU A 101 -7.72 -1.32 -13.33
N LEU A 102 -6.66 -0.76 -13.93
CA LEU A 102 -5.27 -0.96 -13.55
C LEU A 102 -4.74 0.32 -12.94
N TYR A 103 -4.29 0.26 -11.69
CA TYR A 103 -3.71 1.40 -10.99
C TYR A 103 -2.26 1.11 -10.57
N ALA A 104 -1.40 2.08 -10.83
CA ALA A 104 -0.05 2.19 -10.27
C ALA A 104 0.34 3.68 -10.18
N HIS A 105 1.52 3.98 -9.61
CA HIS A 105 2.09 5.32 -9.62
C HIS A 105 3.50 5.32 -10.23
N TYR A 106 3.93 6.48 -10.72
CA TYR A 106 5.24 6.65 -11.36
C TYR A 106 6.14 7.68 -10.68
N ASP A 107 5.65 8.35 -9.64
CA ASP A 107 6.50 9.12 -8.72
C ASP A 107 7.21 8.21 -7.71
N VAL A 108 8.17 8.78 -7.00
CA VAL A 108 9.01 8.07 -6.04
C VAL A 108 9.32 8.92 -4.81
N GLN A 109 9.61 8.26 -3.69
CA GLN A 109 10.14 8.91 -2.49
C GLN A 109 11.53 9.53 -2.74
N PRO A 110 11.90 10.58 -2.00
CA PRO A 110 13.29 11.05 -1.95
C PRO A 110 14.28 9.94 -1.58
N SER A 111 15.50 9.99 -2.12
CA SER A 111 16.55 9.00 -1.87
C SER A 111 17.02 8.94 -0.42
N GLY A 112 16.80 10.01 0.34
CA GLY A 112 17.36 10.16 1.68
C GLY A 112 18.88 10.38 1.66
N ASP A 113 19.59 9.81 2.63
CA ASP A 113 21.05 9.87 2.71
C ASP A 113 21.66 8.89 1.69
N GLU A 114 22.17 9.46 0.59
CA GLU A 114 22.74 8.68 -0.53
C GLU A 114 24.03 7.93 -0.16
N HIS A 115 24.74 8.32 0.91
CA HIS A 115 25.89 7.58 1.42
C HIS A 115 25.53 6.19 1.98
N ARG A 116 24.26 5.95 2.25
CA ARG A 116 23.75 4.66 2.70
C ARG A 116 23.42 3.70 1.56
N TRP A 117 23.45 4.17 0.31
CA TRP A 117 23.20 3.36 -0.87
C TRP A 117 24.47 2.70 -1.35
N ALA A 118 24.41 1.43 -1.72
CA ALA A 118 25.54 0.70 -2.31
C ALA A 118 25.79 1.06 -3.80
N SER A 119 24.84 1.77 -4.45
CA SER A 119 24.97 2.39 -5.78
C SER A 119 24.12 3.67 -5.81
N PRO A 120 24.41 4.66 -6.68
CA PRO A 120 23.59 5.86 -6.78
C PRO A 120 22.10 5.52 -6.96
N PRO A 121 21.18 6.18 -6.23
CA PRO A 121 19.77 5.79 -6.17
C PRO A 121 19.04 5.73 -7.52
N PHE A 122 19.41 6.60 -8.45
CA PHE A 122 18.80 6.70 -9.79
C PHE A 122 19.71 6.16 -10.91
N GLU A 123 20.69 5.35 -10.55
CA GLU A 123 21.50 4.54 -11.50
C GLU A 123 21.15 3.05 -11.28
N PRO A 124 20.17 2.50 -12.03
CA PRO A 124 19.76 1.10 -11.84
C PRO A 124 20.91 0.14 -11.91
N ALA A 125 21.12 -0.60 -10.85
CA ALA A 125 22.23 -1.55 -10.70
C ALA A 125 21.73 -2.99 -10.62
N GLY A 126 22.29 -3.88 -11.43
CA GLY A 126 22.00 -5.31 -11.35
C GLY A 126 22.48 -5.90 -10.02
N ILE A 127 21.63 -6.69 -9.39
CA ILE A 127 21.92 -7.49 -8.20
C ILE A 127 21.58 -8.96 -8.47
N PRO A 128 22.00 -9.91 -7.64
CA PRO A 128 21.62 -11.31 -7.82
C PRO A 128 20.08 -11.47 -7.89
N GLY A 129 19.58 -11.92 -9.04
CA GLY A 129 18.15 -12.13 -9.29
C GLY A 129 17.29 -10.88 -9.44
N GLY A 130 17.85 -9.66 -9.44
CA GLY A 130 17.07 -8.45 -9.43
C GLY A 130 17.79 -7.20 -9.92
N VAL A 131 17.15 -6.05 -9.66
CA VAL A 131 17.68 -4.71 -9.94
C VAL A 131 17.43 -3.83 -8.72
N ARG A 132 18.39 -2.95 -8.42
CA ARG A 132 18.34 -1.96 -7.34
C ARG A 132 18.28 -0.56 -7.91
N ALA A 133 17.32 0.24 -7.45
CA ALA A 133 17.24 1.69 -7.65
C ALA A 133 16.11 2.26 -6.77
N ARG A 134 16.06 3.57 -6.53
CA ARG A 134 14.92 4.24 -5.90
C ARG A 134 13.69 4.16 -6.80
N GLY A 135 12.53 3.78 -6.24
CA GLY A 135 11.26 3.69 -6.94
C GLY A 135 11.15 2.45 -7.84
N ILE A 136 12.13 1.57 -7.83
CA ILE A 136 12.13 0.40 -8.70
C ILE A 136 11.09 -0.64 -8.28
N ALA A 137 10.85 -0.79 -6.98
CA ALA A 137 9.79 -1.64 -6.44
C ALA A 137 8.50 -0.84 -6.17
N ASP A 138 8.65 0.41 -5.73
CA ASP A 138 7.59 1.31 -5.30
C ASP A 138 7.56 2.57 -6.16
N GLY A 139 6.83 2.65 -7.21
CA GLY A 139 5.74 1.99 -7.91
C GLY A 139 6.09 1.64 -9.36
N LYS A 140 7.39 1.82 -9.84
CA LYS A 140 7.73 1.68 -11.27
C LYS A 140 7.64 0.25 -11.76
N ALA A 141 7.98 -0.77 -10.92
CA ALA A 141 7.74 -2.16 -11.27
C ALA A 141 6.25 -2.48 -11.38
N ASN A 142 5.39 -1.78 -10.64
CA ASN A 142 3.93 -1.91 -10.72
C ASN A 142 3.43 -1.45 -12.10
N VAL A 143 3.87 -0.27 -12.55
CA VAL A 143 3.60 0.25 -13.91
C VAL A 143 4.06 -0.76 -14.97
N MET A 144 5.26 -1.33 -14.80
CA MET A 144 5.82 -2.29 -15.75
C MET A 144 5.14 -3.67 -15.72
N ALA A 145 4.57 -4.10 -14.59
CA ALA A 145 3.75 -5.30 -14.53
C ALA A 145 2.48 -5.13 -15.39
N HIS A 146 1.78 -4.02 -15.24
CA HIS A 146 0.60 -3.68 -16.05
C HIS A 146 0.93 -3.60 -17.56
N ILE A 147 1.98 -2.86 -17.92
CA ILE A 147 2.41 -2.74 -19.32
C ILE A 147 2.83 -4.10 -19.88
N GLY A 148 3.56 -4.90 -19.10
CA GLY A 148 3.97 -6.24 -19.48
C GLY A 148 2.79 -7.18 -19.73
N ALA A 149 1.78 -7.16 -18.84
CA ALA A 149 0.56 -7.94 -19.00
C ALA A 149 -0.22 -7.54 -20.26
N LEU A 150 -0.29 -6.25 -20.58
CA LEU A 150 -0.90 -5.77 -21.82
C LEU A 150 -0.09 -6.20 -23.06
N ARG A 151 1.25 -6.14 -23.00
CA ARG A 151 2.15 -6.63 -24.06
C ARG A 151 1.94 -8.11 -24.37
N ALA A 152 1.61 -8.93 -23.36
CA ALA A 152 1.33 -10.34 -23.56
C ALA A 152 0.11 -10.60 -24.49
N TYR A 153 -0.73 -9.60 -24.68
CA TYR A 153 -1.88 -9.61 -25.56
C TYR A 153 -1.74 -8.66 -26.76
N GLY A 154 -0.57 -8.07 -26.98
CA GLY A 154 -0.38 -7.06 -28.02
C GLY A 154 -1.34 -5.87 -27.88
N GLY A 155 -1.62 -5.45 -26.64
CA GLY A 155 -2.53 -4.35 -26.30
C GLY A 155 -4.03 -4.68 -26.41
N ARG A 156 -4.41 -5.94 -26.64
CA ARG A 156 -5.81 -6.37 -26.85
C ARG A 156 -6.16 -7.55 -25.91
N PRO A 157 -6.24 -7.34 -24.60
CA PRO A 157 -6.61 -8.39 -23.65
C PRO A 157 -8.07 -8.82 -23.83
N PRO A 158 -8.48 -9.97 -23.27
CA PRO A 158 -9.85 -10.49 -23.37
C PRO A 158 -10.85 -9.76 -22.46
N VAL A 159 -10.47 -8.65 -21.85
CA VAL A 159 -11.27 -7.76 -21.00
C VAL A 159 -11.10 -6.31 -21.46
N GLY A 160 -12.05 -5.44 -21.15
CA GLY A 160 -11.83 -4.01 -21.25
C GLY A 160 -10.82 -3.55 -20.20
N ILE A 161 -10.03 -2.51 -20.51
CA ILE A 161 -9.05 -1.96 -19.58
C ILE A 161 -9.28 -0.46 -19.39
N ARG A 162 -9.20 -0.03 -18.15
CA ARG A 162 -8.99 1.37 -17.75
C ARG A 162 -7.65 1.46 -17.03
N ILE A 163 -6.82 2.43 -17.40
CA ILE A 163 -5.51 2.66 -16.79
C ILE A 163 -5.56 3.99 -16.06
N ILE A 164 -5.07 3.99 -14.83
CA ILE A 164 -4.87 5.15 -13.98
C ILE A 164 -3.46 5.04 -13.42
N PHE A 165 -2.52 5.83 -13.96
CA PHE A 165 -1.16 5.90 -13.40
C PHE A 165 -0.93 7.29 -12.81
N GLU A 166 -0.79 7.33 -11.50
CA GLU A 166 -0.69 8.55 -10.71
C GLU A 166 0.76 9.08 -10.66
N GLY A 167 0.92 10.40 -10.70
CA GLY A 167 2.24 11.04 -10.66
C GLY A 167 2.63 11.65 -9.32
N GLN A 168 1.78 11.52 -8.28
CA GLN A 168 2.02 12.10 -6.96
C GLN A 168 1.34 11.30 -5.85
N ALA A 169 1.55 10.00 -5.81
CA ALA A 169 1.00 9.14 -4.76
C ALA A 169 1.81 9.21 -3.46
N GLU A 170 3.13 9.35 -3.54
CA GLU A 170 4.06 9.23 -2.42
C GLU A 170 3.97 10.37 -1.39
N HIS A 171 3.62 11.57 -1.82
CA HIS A 171 3.38 12.72 -0.92
C HIS A 171 1.90 12.88 -0.57
N GLY A 172 1.02 12.19 -1.33
CA GLY A 172 -0.42 12.41 -1.33
C GLY A 172 -0.80 13.60 -2.23
N SER A 173 -2.01 13.56 -2.77
CA SER A 173 -2.47 14.53 -3.75
C SER A 173 -3.97 14.80 -3.67
N ALA A 174 -4.45 15.77 -4.45
CA ALA A 174 -5.88 15.99 -4.63
C ALA A 174 -6.58 14.78 -5.28
N PHE A 175 -5.83 13.88 -5.91
CA PHE A 175 -6.35 12.68 -6.53
C PHE A 175 -6.90 11.67 -5.51
N ASP A 176 -6.37 11.60 -4.31
CA ASP A 176 -6.89 10.72 -3.23
C ASP A 176 -8.40 10.89 -2.98
N ALA A 177 -8.90 12.13 -3.10
CA ALA A 177 -10.29 12.47 -2.89
C ALA A 177 -11.11 12.60 -4.19
N TYR A 178 -10.45 12.47 -5.34
CA TYR A 178 -11.08 12.74 -6.64
C TYR A 178 -12.08 11.65 -7.09
N PRO A 179 -11.86 10.32 -6.91
CA PRO A 179 -12.69 9.29 -7.51
C PRO A 179 -14.20 9.44 -7.28
N PRO A 180 -14.70 9.81 -6.08
CA PRO A 180 -16.14 10.02 -5.87
C PRO A 180 -16.72 11.23 -6.63
N THR A 181 -15.88 12.14 -7.14
CA THR A 181 -16.35 13.35 -7.86
C THR A 181 -16.62 13.06 -9.33
N ASP A 182 -15.99 12.03 -9.90
CA ASP A 182 -16.21 11.54 -11.27
C ASP A 182 -16.19 10.00 -11.33
N PRO A 183 -17.21 9.31 -10.78
CA PRO A 183 -17.25 7.85 -10.78
C PRO A 183 -17.18 7.22 -12.19
N GLY A 184 -17.63 7.96 -13.21
CA GLY A 184 -17.62 7.49 -14.60
C GLY A 184 -16.22 7.20 -15.13
N MET A 185 -15.21 7.98 -14.70
CA MET A 185 -13.80 7.75 -15.04
C MET A 185 -13.30 6.39 -14.54
N PHE A 186 -13.83 5.93 -13.40
CA PHE A 186 -13.37 4.71 -12.71
C PHE A 186 -14.30 3.51 -12.92
N ALA A 187 -15.37 3.65 -13.72
CA ALA A 187 -16.35 2.60 -13.95
C ALA A 187 -15.70 1.31 -14.47
N CYS A 188 -15.79 0.23 -13.71
CA CYS A 188 -15.20 -1.08 -14.00
C CYS A 188 -15.88 -2.18 -13.16
N ASP A 189 -15.59 -3.44 -13.46
CA ASP A 189 -16.10 -4.60 -12.73
C ASP A 189 -15.08 -5.10 -11.68
N ALA A 190 -13.80 -4.85 -11.90
CA ALA A 190 -12.72 -5.15 -10.96
C ALA A 190 -11.58 -4.14 -11.08
N MET A 191 -10.81 -3.96 -10.00
CA MET A 191 -9.64 -3.11 -9.95
C MET A 191 -8.42 -3.93 -9.54
N LEU A 192 -7.31 -3.79 -10.27
CA LEU A 192 -5.98 -4.25 -9.88
C LEU A 192 -5.18 -3.04 -9.42
N ILE A 193 -4.96 -2.93 -8.13
CA ILE A 193 -4.18 -1.85 -7.54
C ILE A 193 -2.81 -2.43 -7.18
N ALA A 194 -1.83 -2.14 -8.01
CA ALA A 194 -0.47 -2.61 -7.85
C ALA A 194 0.34 -1.65 -6.97
N ASP A 195 0.13 -1.72 -5.67
CA ASP A 195 0.85 -0.93 -4.67
C ASP A 195 1.10 -1.71 -3.37
N THR A 196 0.92 -3.01 -3.45
CA THR A 196 1.28 -3.96 -2.39
C THR A 196 2.23 -5.01 -2.96
N GLY A 197 2.60 -6.01 -2.18
CA GLY A 197 3.50 -7.04 -2.65
C GLY A 197 3.40 -8.33 -1.86
N ASN A 198 4.22 -9.27 -2.25
CA ASN A 198 4.29 -10.58 -1.62
C ASN A 198 4.83 -10.49 -0.19
N ILE A 199 4.26 -11.28 0.72
CA ILE A 199 4.74 -11.35 2.11
C ILE A 199 6.17 -11.91 2.19
N ARG A 200 6.53 -12.76 1.22
CA ARG A 200 7.88 -13.31 1.02
C ARG A 200 8.13 -13.47 -0.47
N PRO A 201 9.39 -13.37 -0.94
CA PRO A 201 9.72 -13.75 -2.31
C PRO A 201 9.19 -15.16 -2.64
N GLY A 202 8.57 -15.32 -3.79
CA GLY A 202 8.00 -16.58 -4.26
C GLY A 202 6.68 -17.00 -3.60
N THR A 203 6.12 -16.20 -2.71
CA THR A 203 4.83 -16.49 -2.06
C THR A 203 3.77 -15.52 -2.56
N PRO A 204 2.96 -15.89 -3.58
CA PRO A 204 1.96 -14.98 -4.14
C PRO A 204 0.96 -14.55 -3.06
N THR A 205 0.75 -13.26 -2.95
CA THR A 205 -0.01 -12.68 -1.83
C THR A 205 -1.07 -11.73 -2.35
N LEU A 206 -2.30 -11.86 -1.81
CA LEU A 206 -3.34 -10.86 -1.93
C LEU A 206 -3.42 -10.08 -0.61
N THR A 207 -3.27 -8.77 -0.66
CA THR A 207 -3.54 -7.92 0.50
C THR A 207 -5.04 -7.71 0.59
N THR A 208 -5.66 -8.23 1.65
CA THR A 208 -7.13 -8.21 1.79
C THR A 208 -7.64 -7.18 2.78
N ALA A 209 -6.73 -6.52 3.51
CA ALA A 209 -7.11 -5.48 4.45
C ALA A 209 -6.03 -4.41 4.59
N LEU A 210 -6.46 -3.17 4.82
CA LEU A 210 -5.63 -2.00 5.12
C LEU A 210 -6.09 -1.40 6.44
N ARG A 211 -5.16 -1.06 7.33
CA ARG A 211 -5.50 -0.42 8.61
C ARG A 211 -5.98 1.00 8.40
N GLY A 212 -6.96 1.42 9.22
CA GLY A 212 -7.27 2.83 9.38
C GLY A 212 -6.21 3.55 10.22
N ALA A 213 -6.27 4.88 10.20
CA ALA A 213 -5.37 5.71 10.98
C ALA A 213 -6.07 6.97 11.50
N ALA A 214 -5.58 7.47 12.63
CA ALA A 214 -5.94 8.78 13.17
C ALA A 214 -4.73 9.42 13.82
N ASP A 215 -4.67 10.75 13.77
CA ASP A 215 -3.61 11.52 14.39
C ASP A 215 -4.19 12.43 15.48
N LEU A 216 -3.42 12.74 16.51
CA LEU A 216 -3.79 13.72 17.50
C LEU A 216 -2.54 14.35 18.17
N LEU A 217 -2.74 15.54 18.74
CA LEU A 217 -1.77 16.25 19.55
C LEU A 217 -2.24 16.28 20.99
N VAL A 218 -1.34 15.97 21.91
CA VAL A 218 -1.54 16.09 23.38
C VAL A 218 -0.59 17.14 23.90
N GLU A 219 -1.09 18.10 24.66
CA GLU A 219 -0.32 19.23 25.18
C GLU A 219 -0.59 19.40 26.68
N VAL A 220 0.46 19.76 27.39
CA VAL A 220 0.41 20.15 28.81
C VAL A 220 1.13 21.48 28.98
N ARG A 221 0.50 22.43 29.64
CA ARG A 221 1.08 23.71 30.03
C ARG A 221 0.80 23.98 31.51
N THR A 222 1.86 24.27 32.26
CA THR A 222 1.76 24.39 33.73
C THR A 222 2.34 25.67 34.28
N LEU A 223 3.31 26.28 33.58
CA LEU A 223 4.00 27.48 34.03
C LEU A 223 4.13 28.47 32.86
N ASP A 224 4.33 29.76 33.17
CA ASP A 224 4.57 30.80 32.16
C ASP A 224 6.00 30.70 31.57
N ALA A 225 6.96 30.27 32.40
CA ALA A 225 8.35 30.07 32.02
C ALA A 225 9.00 28.96 32.86
N ALA A 226 10.14 28.44 32.36
CA ALA A 226 10.93 27.46 33.08
C ALA A 226 11.47 28.07 34.40
N VAL A 227 11.41 27.30 35.46
CA VAL A 227 11.93 27.71 36.79
C VAL A 227 12.99 26.74 37.28
N HIS A 228 13.91 27.23 38.13
CA HIS A 228 15.06 26.46 38.62
C HIS A 228 14.60 25.21 39.40
N SER A 229 15.00 24.00 38.96
CA SER A 229 14.56 22.74 39.57
C SER A 229 14.98 22.55 40.99
N GLY A 230 16.15 23.06 41.41
CA GLY A 230 16.63 22.99 42.80
C GLY A 230 15.87 23.92 43.74
N ALA A 231 15.25 25.00 43.25
CA ALA A 231 14.49 25.93 44.04
C ALA A 231 12.99 25.60 44.08
N TYR A 232 12.45 25.12 42.98
CA TYR A 232 10.99 24.93 42.80
C TYR A 232 10.59 23.47 42.52
N GLY A 233 11.56 22.58 42.20
CA GLY A 233 11.31 21.18 41.94
C GLY A 233 10.69 20.46 43.11
N GLY A 234 9.84 19.50 42.86
CA GLY A 234 9.06 18.78 43.86
C GLY A 234 7.73 19.46 44.23
N ALA A 235 7.59 20.77 43.98
CA ALA A 235 6.35 21.51 44.27
C ALA A 235 5.76 22.16 42.97
N ALA A 236 6.61 22.78 42.11
CA ALA A 236 6.15 23.33 40.86
C ALA A 236 5.65 22.23 39.92
N PRO A 237 4.49 22.39 39.28
CA PRO A 237 3.93 21.40 38.37
C PRO A 237 4.76 21.30 37.09
N ASP A 238 5.31 20.11 36.83
CA ASP A 238 6.14 19.80 35.66
C ASP A 238 5.28 19.27 34.49
N ALA A 239 5.25 20.02 33.40
CA ALA A 239 4.46 19.69 32.23
C ALA A 239 4.95 18.41 31.54
N LEU A 240 6.27 18.21 31.44
CA LEU A 240 6.83 17.02 30.80
C LEU A 240 6.55 15.77 31.61
N LEU A 241 6.71 15.82 32.94
CA LEU A 241 6.40 14.69 33.80
C LEU A 241 4.92 14.31 33.74
N ALA A 242 4.01 15.31 33.71
CA ALA A 242 2.58 15.07 33.54
C ALA A 242 2.26 14.42 32.18
N LEU A 243 2.86 14.92 31.10
CA LEU A 243 2.68 14.35 29.75
C LEU A 243 3.17 12.91 29.67
N VAL A 244 4.38 12.61 30.15
CA VAL A 244 4.95 11.24 30.16
C VAL A 244 4.07 10.29 30.98
N THR A 245 3.57 10.74 32.14
CA THR A 245 2.64 9.95 32.95
C THR A 245 1.34 9.64 32.21
N ALA A 246 0.79 10.60 31.45
CA ALA A 246 -0.38 10.37 30.61
C ALA A 246 -0.11 9.38 29.48
N LEU A 247 1.00 9.55 28.76
CA LEU A 247 1.40 8.66 27.66
C LEU A 247 1.62 7.21 28.14
N ALA A 248 2.15 7.02 29.34
CA ALA A 248 2.38 5.69 29.93
C ALA A 248 1.06 4.91 30.14
N THR A 249 -0.10 5.58 30.19
CA THR A 249 -1.41 4.90 30.35
C THR A 249 -1.97 4.33 29.04
N LEU A 250 -1.37 4.66 27.90
CA LEU A 250 -1.81 4.19 26.59
C LEU A 250 -1.55 2.70 26.37
N HIS A 251 -0.59 2.14 27.11
CA HIS A 251 -0.22 0.72 27.03
C HIS A 251 -0.21 0.10 28.41
N ASP A 252 -0.49 -1.18 28.46
CA ASP A 252 -0.35 -1.98 29.68
C ASP A 252 1.09 -2.49 29.89
N ALA A 253 1.29 -3.31 30.92
CA ALA A 253 2.60 -3.86 31.27
C ALA A 253 3.18 -4.82 30.21
N HIS A 254 2.36 -5.32 29.30
CA HIS A 254 2.77 -6.17 28.19
C HIS A 254 3.03 -5.38 26.90
N GLY A 255 2.71 -4.08 26.89
CA GLY A 255 2.79 -3.23 25.70
C GLY A 255 1.55 -3.29 24.82
N ASP A 256 0.47 -3.91 25.26
CA ASP A 256 -0.82 -3.87 24.57
C ASP A 256 -1.51 -2.52 24.77
N VAL A 257 -2.23 -2.05 23.74
CA VAL A 257 -2.98 -0.81 23.85
C VAL A 257 -4.09 -0.93 24.89
N ALA A 258 -4.07 -0.06 25.90
CA ALA A 258 -4.96 -0.08 27.08
C ALA A 258 -6.18 0.86 26.94
N VAL A 259 -6.41 1.43 25.76
CA VAL A 259 -7.52 2.36 25.49
C VAL A 259 -8.79 1.57 25.19
N ALA A 260 -9.83 1.75 26.01
CA ALA A 260 -11.10 1.07 25.83
C ALA A 260 -11.84 1.57 24.57
N GLY A 261 -12.54 0.64 23.87
CA GLY A 261 -13.32 0.97 22.66
C GLY A 261 -12.53 0.84 21.35
N LEU A 262 -11.27 0.45 21.42
CA LEU A 262 -10.48 0.10 20.26
C LEU A 262 -10.66 -1.40 19.93
N ARG A 263 -11.00 -1.68 18.67
CA ARG A 263 -11.28 -3.03 18.19
C ARG A 263 -9.98 -3.82 18.03
N ARG A 264 -10.00 -5.07 18.52
CA ARG A 264 -8.94 -6.06 18.35
C ARG A 264 -9.57 -7.40 18.03
N GLU A 265 -9.06 -8.10 17.03
CA GLU A 265 -9.51 -9.42 16.62
C GLU A 265 -8.30 -10.29 16.25
N PRO A 266 -8.39 -11.63 16.40
CA PRO A 266 -7.38 -12.53 15.86
C PRO A 266 -7.24 -12.33 14.34
N TRP A 267 -6.01 -12.39 13.84
CA TRP A 267 -5.75 -12.42 12.41
C TRP A 267 -5.78 -13.86 11.92
N ASP A 268 -6.56 -14.14 10.87
CA ASP A 268 -6.74 -15.49 10.30
C ASP A 268 -5.90 -15.74 9.03
N GLY A 269 -5.26 -14.69 8.48
CA GLY A 269 -4.40 -14.80 7.31
C GLY A 269 -2.95 -15.15 7.63
N THR A 270 -2.14 -15.19 6.60
CA THR A 270 -0.69 -15.42 6.72
C THR A 270 -0.01 -14.23 7.36
N THR A 271 0.97 -14.50 8.20
CA THR A 271 1.80 -13.48 8.89
C THR A 271 3.27 -13.89 8.87
N PHE A 272 4.13 -13.03 9.40
CA PHE A 272 5.54 -13.32 9.65
C PHE A 272 5.70 -14.24 10.87
N THR A 273 6.78 -15.00 10.88
CA THR A 273 7.31 -15.53 12.15
C THR A 273 7.95 -14.41 12.96
N ASP A 274 8.17 -14.62 14.25
CA ASP A 274 8.83 -13.63 15.11
C ASP A 274 10.26 -13.33 14.63
N ASP A 275 10.98 -14.33 14.13
CA ASP A 275 12.35 -14.17 13.61
C ASP A 275 12.36 -13.35 12.31
N GLU A 276 11.47 -13.65 11.37
CA GLU A 276 11.30 -12.84 10.14
C GLU A 276 10.95 -11.38 10.46
N PHE A 277 10.04 -11.17 11.42
CA PHE A 277 9.66 -9.81 11.80
C PHE A 277 10.82 -9.05 12.46
N ARG A 278 11.63 -9.74 13.29
CA ARG A 278 12.84 -9.15 13.88
C ARG A 278 13.83 -8.68 12.83
N GLU A 279 14.05 -9.51 11.81
CA GLU A 279 14.93 -9.19 10.69
C GLU A 279 14.38 -8.00 9.88
N LEU A 280 13.12 -8.05 9.48
CA LEU A 280 12.45 -6.98 8.72
C LEU A 280 12.44 -5.64 9.44
N ALA A 281 12.19 -5.65 10.75
CA ALA A 281 12.12 -4.44 11.56
C ALA A 281 13.49 -3.98 12.11
N GLY A 282 14.55 -4.74 11.87
CA GLY A 282 15.89 -4.44 12.37
C GLY A 282 15.97 -4.42 13.90
N ILE A 283 15.26 -5.33 14.58
CA ILE A 283 15.20 -5.37 16.03
C ILE A 283 16.52 -5.88 16.59
N THR A 284 17.11 -5.12 17.53
CA THR A 284 18.37 -5.47 18.16
C THR A 284 18.25 -6.76 18.98
N ASP A 285 19.32 -7.55 18.98
CA ASP A 285 19.36 -8.83 19.68
C ASP A 285 18.99 -8.70 21.16
N GLY A 286 18.19 -9.66 21.64
CA GLY A 286 17.73 -9.69 23.03
C GLY A 286 16.58 -8.73 23.37
N THR A 287 16.15 -7.85 22.45
CA THR A 287 15.00 -6.98 22.67
C THR A 287 13.70 -7.78 22.50
N PRO A 288 12.78 -7.84 23.49
CA PRO A 288 11.51 -8.52 23.33
C PRO A 288 10.57 -7.80 22.37
N LEU A 289 9.68 -8.52 21.70
CA LEU A 289 8.56 -7.93 20.96
C LEU A 289 7.52 -7.38 21.95
N MET A 290 6.89 -6.26 21.59
CA MET A 290 5.82 -5.66 22.39
C MET A 290 4.48 -6.32 22.13
N GLY A 291 3.62 -6.35 23.15
CA GLY A 291 2.24 -6.80 23.10
C GLY A 291 2.08 -8.32 23.17
N SER A 292 0.86 -8.72 23.46
CA SER A 292 0.41 -10.11 23.52
C SER A 292 -0.42 -10.49 22.28
N GLY A 293 -0.75 -11.76 22.14
CA GLY A 293 -1.47 -12.27 20.97
C GLY A 293 -0.59 -12.56 19.76
N GLY A 294 -1.19 -12.97 18.65
CA GLY A 294 -0.49 -13.30 17.42
C GLY A 294 0.12 -12.08 16.74
N LEU A 295 1.23 -12.27 16.01
CA LEU A 295 1.91 -11.15 15.36
C LEU A 295 1.01 -10.43 14.34
N GLY A 296 0.21 -11.17 13.56
CA GLY A 296 -0.75 -10.59 12.61
C GLY A 296 -1.84 -9.76 13.31
N GLU A 297 -2.28 -10.17 14.50
CA GLU A 297 -3.21 -9.39 15.32
C GLU A 297 -2.57 -8.05 15.73
N ARG A 298 -1.37 -8.08 16.26
CA ARG A 298 -0.63 -6.87 16.67
C ARG A 298 -0.37 -5.91 15.50
N LEU A 299 -0.05 -6.46 14.32
CA LEU A 299 0.31 -5.69 13.15
C LEU A 299 -0.90 -5.16 12.37
N TRP A 300 -2.01 -5.91 12.28
CA TRP A 300 -3.04 -5.66 11.29
C TRP A 300 -4.47 -5.58 11.83
N SER A 301 -4.88 -6.45 12.75
CA SER A 301 -6.26 -6.52 13.27
C SER A 301 -6.42 -6.09 14.73
N GLY A 302 -5.39 -5.49 15.31
CA GLY A 302 -5.41 -4.81 16.60
C GLY A 302 -5.01 -3.35 16.50
N PRO A 303 -5.30 -2.53 17.51
CA PRO A 303 -4.87 -1.13 17.54
C PRO A 303 -3.36 -1.04 17.81
N ALA A 304 -2.73 0.05 17.32
CA ALA A 304 -1.40 0.44 17.74
C ALA A 304 -1.35 1.97 17.94
N ILE A 305 -0.70 2.42 19.02
CA ILE A 305 -0.51 3.83 19.29
C ILE A 305 1.00 4.09 19.34
N THR A 306 1.45 5.04 18.53
CA THR A 306 2.87 5.42 18.46
C THR A 306 3.01 6.90 18.80
N VAL A 307 3.97 7.25 19.65
CA VAL A 307 4.41 8.65 19.82
C VAL A 307 5.34 8.95 18.66
N VAL A 308 4.86 9.77 17.70
CA VAL A 308 5.59 10.10 16.47
C VAL A 308 6.34 11.42 16.57
N GLY A 309 6.12 12.17 17.64
CA GLY A 309 6.84 13.41 17.93
C GLY A 309 6.70 13.78 19.41
N LEU A 310 7.75 14.35 19.99
CA LEU A 310 7.75 14.83 21.37
C LEU A 310 8.55 16.14 21.45
N ASP A 311 7.88 17.22 21.84
CA ASP A 311 8.54 18.49 22.17
C ASP A 311 8.88 18.49 23.65
N ALA A 312 10.15 18.31 23.95
CA ALA A 312 10.77 18.36 25.26
C ALA A 312 12.17 18.97 25.15
N PRO A 313 12.76 19.47 26.22
CA PRO A 313 14.13 19.98 26.17
C PRO A 313 15.10 18.90 25.67
N PRO A 314 15.94 19.19 24.65
CA PRO A 314 16.92 18.22 24.17
C PRO A 314 18.03 17.99 25.22
N VAL A 315 18.49 16.73 25.34
CA VAL A 315 19.52 16.34 26.30
C VAL A 315 20.81 17.17 26.13
N THR A 316 21.14 17.54 24.89
CA THR A 316 22.35 18.34 24.57
C THR A 316 22.29 19.77 25.09
N SER A 317 21.11 20.29 25.42
CA SER A 317 20.89 21.62 26.01
C SER A 317 20.11 21.53 27.33
N ALA A 318 20.18 20.39 28.01
CA ALA A 318 19.48 20.19 29.28
C ALA A 318 19.97 21.19 30.34
N ALA A 319 19.01 21.81 31.04
CA ALA A 319 19.24 22.72 32.14
C ALA A 319 18.49 22.22 33.40
N PRO A 320 18.97 22.52 34.63
CA PRO A 320 18.28 22.14 35.86
C PRO A 320 17.00 22.98 36.04
N ALA A 321 15.96 22.72 35.26
CA ALA A 321 14.72 23.49 35.22
C ALA A 321 13.49 22.57 35.25
N VAL A 322 12.39 23.06 35.84
CA VAL A 322 11.04 22.47 35.71
C VAL A 322 10.46 22.92 34.36
N VAL A 323 9.98 21.97 33.55
CA VAL A 323 9.51 22.24 32.18
C VAL A 323 8.10 22.83 32.20
N PRO A 324 7.90 24.03 31.61
CA PRO A 324 6.61 24.75 31.67
C PRO A 324 5.57 24.22 30.67
N HIS A 325 6.02 23.62 29.57
CA HIS A 325 5.20 23.19 28.46
C HIS A 325 5.83 21.98 27.77
N ALA A 326 5.02 20.97 27.45
CA ALA A 326 5.41 19.81 26.67
C ALA A 326 4.23 19.34 25.81
N ARG A 327 4.51 18.76 24.65
CA ARG A 327 3.50 18.21 23.75
C ARG A 327 4.00 16.97 23.03
N ALA A 328 3.07 16.08 22.68
CA ALA A 328 3.34 14.86 21.92
C ALA A 328 2.36 14.72 20.76
N ALA A 329 2.89 14.35 19.59
CA ALA A 329 2.10 13.90 18.47
C ALA A 329 1.94 12.39 18.52
N LEU A 330 0.70 11.92 18.42
CA LEU A 330 0.35 10.50 18.45
C LEU A 330 -0.24 10.07 17.11
N ASN A 331 0.16 8.89 16.64
CA ASN A 331 -0.46 8.19 15.54
C ASN A 331 -1.16 6.93 16.07
N LEU A 332 -2.46 6.83 15.84
CA LEU A 332 -3.28 5.67 16.15
C LEU A 332 -3.54 4.88 14.87
N ARG A 333 -3.18 3.61 14.84
CA ARG A 333 -3.61 2.65 13.83
C ARG A 333 -4.78 1.85 14.38
N VAL A 334 -5.81 1.66 13.54
CA VAL A 334 -7.05 1.00 13.95
C VAL A 334 -7.38 -0.19 13.06
N HIS A 335 -8.16 -1.12 13.60
CA HIS A 335 -8.68 -2.27 12.86
C HIS A 335 -9.32 -1.86 11.52
N PRO A 336 -9.13 -2.59 10.41
CA PRO A 336 -9.66 -2.26 9.08
C PRO A 336 -11.16 -1.91 9.06
N ARG A 337 -11.97 -2.59 9.89
CA ARG A 337 -13.44 -2.39 9.99
C ARG A 337 -13.87 -1.42 11.08
N GLN A 338 -12.97 -0.78 11.81
CA GLN A 338 -13.33 0.22 12.80
C GLN A 338 -13.37 1.61 12.17
N ASP A 339 -14.44 2.37 12.43
CA ASP A 339 -14.46 3.79 12.07
C ASP A 339 -13.34 4.53 12.82
N PRO A 340 -12.37 5.14 12.13
CA PRO A 340 -11.27 5.83 12.76
C PRO A 340 -11.71 7.07 13.55
N ARG A 341 -12.88 7.65 13.27
CA ARG A 341 -13.47 8.76 14.05
C ARG A 341 -13.93 8.27 15.42
N GLU A 342 -14.57 7.10 15.48
CA GLU A 342 -14.95 6.46 16.74
C GLU A 342 -13.73 6.09 17.56
N ALA A 343 -12.71 5.51 16.92
CA ALA A 343 -11.44 5.15 17.55
C ALA A 343 -10.71 6.40 18.10
N LEU A 344 -10.64 7.47 17.31
CA LEU A 344 -10.07 8.76 17.74
C LEU A 344 -10.85 9.33 18.94
N THR A 345 -12.18 9.29 18.90
CA THR A 345 -13.03 9.73 20.01
C THR A 345 -12.76 8.92 21.28
N ALA A 346 -12.55 7.60 21.16
CA ALA A 346 -12.20 6.74 22.29
C ALA A 346 -10.86 7.16 22.93
N LEU A 347 -9.84 7.41 22.09
CA LEU A 347 -8.51 7.85 22.53
C LEU A 347 -8.54 9.25 23.17
N VAL A 348 -9.25 10.21 22.54
CA VAL A 348 -9.46 11.57 23.10
C VAL A 348 -10.11 11.46 24.47
N ARG A 349 -11.19 10.69 24.58
CA ARG A 349 -11.91 10.50 25.84
C ARG A 349 -11.04 9.83 26.92
N HIS A 350 -10.15 8.89 26.53
CA HIS A 350 -9.18 8.30 27.46
C HIS A 350 -8.26 9.38 28.01
N LEU A 351 -7.64 10.19 27.16
CA LEU A 351 -6.69 11.22 27.56
C LEU A 351 -7.34 12.37 28.35
N GLU A 352 -8.52 12.85 27.93
CA GLU A 352 -9.21 13.95 28.60
C GLU A 352 -9.69 13.63 30.02
N ARG A 353 -9.83 12.34 30.36
CA ARG A 353 -10.17 11.91 31.74
C ARG A 353 -8.98 11.92 32.68
N LEU A 354 -7.76 11.91 32.12
CA LEU A 354 -6.55 11.87 32.92
C LEU A 354 -6.29 13.23 33.56
N ARG A 355 -5.78 13.18 34.79
CA ARG A 355 -5.33 14.36 35.56
C ARG A 355 -4.03 13.98 36.27
N PRO A 356 -2.93 13.74 35.54
CA PRO A 356 -1.64 13.43 36.18
C PRO A 356 -1.29 14.54 37.17
N PHE A 357 -1.13 14.20 38.43
CA PHE A 357 -0.87 15.16 39.53
C PHE A 357 -1.92 16.28 39.63
N GLY A 358 -3.18 16.04 39.17
CA GLY A 358 -4.24 17.05 39.10
C GLY A 358 -4.20 17.98 37.91
N ILE A 359 -3.20 17.82 37.02
CA ILE A 359 -2.97 18.69 35.85
C ILE A 359 -3.84 18.22 34.67
N PRO A 360 -4.63 19.13 34.04
CA PRO A 360 -5.41 18.80 32.85
C PRO A 360 -4.52 18.67 31.63
N LEU A 361 -4.95 17.83 30.66
CA LEU A 361 -4.36 17.71 29.33
C LEU A 361 -5.22 18.48 28.32
N THR A 362 -4.59 19.11 27.34
CA THR A 362 -5.25 19.61 26.13
C THR A 362 -5.04 18.61 25.01
N VAL A 363 -6.13 18.11 24.44
CA VAL A 363 -6.08 17.12 23.34
C VAL A 363 -6.70 17.75 22.10
N THR A 364 -5.92 17.78 21.02
CA THR A 364 -6.38 18.31 19.73
C THR A 364 -6.44 17.17 18.71
N PRO A 365 -7.66 16.74 18.31
CA PRO A 365 -7.83 15.75 17.26
C PRO A 365 -7.25 16.21 15.93
N GLY A 366 -6.59 15.30 15.21
CA GLY A 366 -6.04 15.52 13.88
C GLY A 366 -6.85 14.84 12.78
N GLY A 367 -6.16 14.51 11.68
CA GLY A 367 -6.74 13.81 10.53
C GLY A 367 -7.13 12.35 10.85
N VAL A 368 -8.11 11.85 10.09
CA VAL A 368 -8.50 10.43 10.11
C VAL A 368 -8.44 9.86 8.70
N ARG A 369 -8.06 8.60 8.60
CA ARG A 369 -8.01 7.84 7.36
C ARG A 369 -8.70 6.50 7.59
N PRO A 370 -9.77 6.16 6.82
CA PRO A 370 -10.47 4.90 7.00
C PRO A 370 -9.59 3.71 6.65
N GLY A 371 -9.88 2.57 7.27
CA GLY A 371 -9.37 1.28 6.85
C GLY A 371 -10.15 0.73 5.66
N TYR A 372 -9.68 -0.40 5.14
CA TYR A 372 -10.35 -1.12 4.06
C TYR A 372 -10.28 -2.63 4.31
N GLU A 373 -11.33 -3.35 3.97
CA GLU A 373 -11.37 -4.81 3.96
C GLU A 373 -12.07 -5.29 2.69
N ALA A 374 -11.40 -6.13 1.94
CA ALA A 374 -11.88 -6.62 0.65
C ALA A 374 -12.94 -7.72 0.80
N ALA A 375 -13.95 -7.69 -0.08
CA ALA A 375 -14.90 -8.79 -0.25
C ALA A 375 -14.27 -9.89 -1.12
N THR A 376 -13.69 -10.93 -0.49
CA THR A 376 -12.87 -11.94 -1.17
C THR A 376 -13.64 -13.08 -1.83
N GLY A 377 -14.98 -13.07 -1.79
CA GLY A 377 -15.86 -14.15 -2.31
C GLY A 377 -16.25 -14.03 -3.78
N GLY A 378 -15.91 -12.92 -4.43
CA GLY A 378 -16.39 -12.59 -5.77
C GLY A 378 -15.66 -13.31 -6.92
N PRO A 379 -16.14 -13.11 -8.17
CA PRO A 379 -15.55 -13.75 -9.35
C PRO A 379 -14.12 -13.26 -9.65
N ALA A 380 -13.80 -11.97 -9.42
CA ALA A 380 -12.46 -11.44 -9.65
C ALA A 380 -11.44 -12.03 -8.66
N TYR A 381 -11.80 -12.16 -7.36
CA TYR A 381 -10.93 -12.82 -6.39
C TYR A 381 -10.66 -14.29 -6.74
N ARG A 382 -11.67 -15.03 -7.22
CA ARG A 382 -11.47 -16.44 -7.66
C ARG A 382 -10.54 -16.52 -8.86
N ALA A 383 -10.72 -15.64 -9.84
CA ALA A 383 -9.86 -15.55 -11.01
C ALA A 383 -8.41 -15.18 -10.63
N ALA A 384 -8.25 -14.19 -9.74
CA ALA A 384 -6.94 -13.76 -9.23
C ALA A 384 -6.21 -14.90 -8.48
N ARG A 385 -6.89 -15.64 -7.61
CA ARG A 385 -6.29 -16.80 -6.92
C ARG A 385 -5.79 -17.85 -7.92
N THR A 386 -6.55 -18.14 -8.97
CA THR A 386 -6.15 -19.07 -10.03
C THR A 386 -4.94 -18.55 -10.80
N ALA A 387 -4.94 -17.26 -11.15
CA ALA A 387 -3.86 -16.63 -11.89
C ALA A 387 -2.55 -16.56 -11.08
N LEU A 388 -2.63 -16.17 -9.81
CA LEU A 388 -1.50 -16.12 -8.88
C LEU A 388 -0.90 -17.51 -8.67
N ARG A 389 -1.72 -18.54 -8.43
CA ARG A 389 -1.24 -19.94 -8.32
C ARG A 389 -0.49 -20.34 -9.57
N ARG A 390 -0.99 -19.99 -10.75
CA ARG A 390 -0.34 -20.30 -12.02
C ARG A 390 1.02 -19.63 -12.14
N ALA A 391 1.11 -18.34 -11.79
CA ALA A 391 2.31 -17.55 -11.97
C ALA A 391 3.47 -17.98 -11.08
N TRP A 392 3.20 -18.40 -9.85
CA TRP A 392 4.21 -18.82 -8.87
C TRP A 392 4.25 -20.32 -8.60
N GLY A 393 3.30 -21.10 -9.12
CA GLY A 393 3.24 -22.56 -8.92
C GLY A 393 2.83 -22.98 -7.50
N THR A 394 2.40 -22.05 -6.66
CA THR A 394 1.93 -22.30 -5.29
C THR A 394 0.64 -21.53 -5.00
N ASP A 395 -0.14 -22.00 -4.02
CA ASP A 395 -1.38 -21.33 -3.63
C ASP A 395 -1.12 -19.94 -3.07
N PRO A 396 -1.89 -18.93 -3.51
CA PRO A 396 -1.77 -17.60 -2.95
C PRO A 396 -2.28 -17.55 -1.51
N VAL A 397 -1.57 -16.78 -0.70
CA VAL A 397 -1.95 -16.46 0.67
C VAL A 397 -2.63 -15.09 0.74
N HIS A 398 -3.30 -14.80 1.87
CA HIS A 398 -3.82 -13.48 2.13
C HIS A 398 -3.14 -12.86 3.36
N THR A 399 -2.95 -11.55 3.30
CA THR A 399 -2.33 -10.75 4.35
C THR A 399 -3.02 -9.39 4.46
N ALA A 400 -2.59 -8.56 5.39
CA ALA A 400 -2.99 -7.16 5.44
C ALA A 400 -1.76 -6.23 5.37
N ALA A 401 -2.01 -4.94 5.12
CA ALA A 401 -0.99 -3.91 5.21
C ALA A 401 -1.26 -2.95 6.36
N GLY A 402 -0.18 -2.51 7.01
CA GLY A 402 -0.24 -1.59 8.15
C GLY A 402 -0.55 -0.14 7.77
N GLY A 403 -0.40 0.23 6.51
CA GLY A 403 -0.70 1.56 5.98
C GLY A 403 -2.17 1.71 5.58
N SER A 404 -2.72 2.90 5.76
CA SER A 404 -3.96 3.31 5.10
C SER A 404 -3.62 3.82 3.70
N PHE A 405 -4.47 3.48 2.73
CA PHE A 405 -4.34 3.95 1.36
C PHE A 405 -5.63 4.70 0.99
N PRO A 406 -5.67 6.03 1.14
CA PRO A 406 -6.90 6.83 0.99
C PRO A 406 -7.58 6.63 -0.36
N LEU A 407 -6.81 6.53 -1.44
CA LEU A 407 -7.31 6.30 -2.79
C LEU A 407 -8.16 5.02 -2.90
N VAL A 408 -7.78 3.92 -2.22
CA VAL A 408 -8.57 2.66 -2.23
C VAL A 408 -9.97 2.91 -1.69
N ASN A 409 -10.11 3.71 -0.64
CA ASN A 409 -11.42 4.09 -0.10
C ASN A 409 -12.20 5.00 -1.06
N GLY A 410 -11.50 5.93 -1.74
CA GLY A 410 -12.09 6.77 -2.78
C GLY A 410 -12.63 5.96 -3.95
N LEU A 411 -11.86 5.00 -4.44
CA LEU A 411 -12.24 4.08 -5.51
C LEU A 411 -13.39 3.16 -5.10
N ALA A 412 -13.36 2.60 -3.89
CA ALA A 412 -14.45 1.78 -3.36
C ALA A 412 -15.76 2.58 -3.22
N ALA A 413 -15.67 3.86 -2.87
CA ALA A 413 -16.84 4.75 -2.81
C ALA A 413 -17.36 5.14 -4.20
N ALA A 414 -16.45 5.33 -5.18
CA ALA A 414 -16.81 5.69 -6.55
C ALA A 414 -17.46 4.53 -7.32
N VAL A 415 -16.99 3.30 -7.11
CA VAL A 415 -17.45 2.09 -7.81
C VAL A 415 -17.67 0.97 -6.78
N PRO A 416 -18.77 1.03 -6.00
CA PRO A 416 -18.98 0.15 -4.85
C PRO A 416 -19.18 -1.33 -5.22
N ASP A 417 -19.57 -1.62 -6.45
CA ASP A 417 -19.79 -2.99 -6.93
C ASP A 417 -18.53 -3.64 -7.50
N ALA A 418 -17.44 -2.88 -7.71
CA ALA A 418 -16.18 -3.41 -8.23
C ALA A 418 -15.40 -4.16 -7.13
N GLU A 419 -14.84 -5.32 -7.48
CA GLU A 419 -13.90 -6.03 -6.61
C GLU A 419 -12.52 -5.38 -6.69
N ILE A 420 -11.95 -4.98 -5.55
CA ILE A 420 -10.60 -4.39 -5.49
C ILE A 420 -9.59 -5.45 -5.08
N LEU A 421 -8.63 -5.70 -5.94
CA LEU A 421 -7.52 -6.63 -5.76
C LEU A 421 -6.23 -5.85 -5.52
N LEU A 422 -5.56 -6.11 -4.40
CA LEU A 422 -4.30 -5.48 -4.02
C LEU A 422 -3.18 -6.52 -4.09
N PHE A 423 -2.30 -6.41 -5.08
CA PHE A 423 -1.07 -7.19 -5.21
C PHE A 423 -0.08 -6.49 -6.14
N GLY A 424 1.18 -6.91 -6.15
CA GLY A 424 2.20 -6.33 -7.01
C GLY A 424 3.50 -7.11 -6.96
N PRO A 425 4.53 -6.69 -7.72
CA PRO A 425 5.83 -7.35 -7.83
C PRO A 425 6.79 -7.09 -6.68
N ALA A 426 6.46 -6.24 -5.72
CA ALA A 426 7.26 -6.01 -4.54
C ALA A 426 7.22 -7.20 -3.57
N ASP A 427 8.16 -7.26 -2.64
CA ASP A 427 8.12 -8.14 -1.47
C ASP A 427 8.56 -7.38 -0.21
N GLN A 428 8.42 -7.98 0.97
CA GLN A 428 8.72 -7.28 2.23
C GLN A 428 10.22 -6.99 2.44
N LEU A 429 11.11 -7.62 1.67
CA LEU A 429 12.55 -7.36 1.70
C LEU A 429 13.01 -6.35 0.65
N CYS A 430 12.09 -5.74 -0.09
CA CYS A 430 12.40 -4.81 -1.19
C CYS A 430 12.95 -3.45 -0.72
N GLN A 431 12.94 -3.16 0.60
CA GLN A 431 13.43 -1.90 1.19
C GLN A 431 12.68 -0.67 0.69
N ARG A 432 11.35 -0.73 0.57
CA ARG A 432 10.55 0.44 0.20
C ARG A 432 10.91 1.64 1.09
N HIS A 433 11.04 2.81 0.49
CA HIS A 433 11.41 4.09 1.14
C HIS A 433 12.79 4.06 1.84
N GLY A 434 13.44 2.91 1.91
CA GLY A 434 14.79 2.73 2.45
C GLY A 434 15.89 2.88 1.40
N PRO A 435 17.17 2.89 1.82
CA PRO A 435 18.29 2.72 0.90
C PRO A 435 18.31 1.29 0.35
N ASP A 436 18.95 1.13 -0.82
CA ASP A 436 19.07 -0.14 -1.51
C ASP A 436 17.74 -0.82 -1.91
N GLU A 437 16.71 0.01 -2.15
CA GLU A 437 15.43 -0.48 -2.68
C GLU A 437 15.66 -1.33 -3.94
N ARG A 438 14.98 -2.49 -4.00
CA ARG A 438 15.20 -3.47 -5.07
C ARG A 438 13.90 -4.16 -5.49
N VAL A 439 13.87 -4.67 -6.73
CA VAL A 439 12.86 -5.63 -7.19
C VAL A 439 13.55 -6.92 -7.68
N LEU A 440 12.97 -8.07 -7.36
CA LEU A 440 13.39 -9.34 -7.93
C LEU A 440 12.72 -9.55 -9.29
N LEU A 441 13.49 -10.04 -10.28
CA LEU A 441 12.94 -10.32 -11.61
C LEU A 441 11.96 -11.49 -11.61
N SER A 442 12.08 -12.42 -10.66
CA SER A 442 11.10 -13.50 -10.44
C SER A 442 9.75 -12.93 -10.02
N GLU A 443 9.75 -11.93 -9.12
CA GLU A 443 8.52 -11.29 -8.66
C GLU A 443 7.88 -10.42 -9.74
N LEU A 444 8.68 -9.65 -10.48
CA LEU A 444 8.20 -8.87 -11.63
C LEU A 444 7.59 -9.79 -12.71
N ARG A 445 8.27 -10.89 -13.04
CA ARG A 445 7.74 -11.91 -13.95
C ARG A 445 6.44 -12.52 -13.44
N GLY A 446 6.42 -12.87 -12.16
CA GLY A 446 5.26 -13.45 -11.51
C GLY A 446 4.04 -12.52 -11.56
N ALA A 447 4.22 -11.24 -11.23
CA ALA A 447 3.16 -10.25 -11.27
C ALA A 447 2.62 -10.04 -12.69
N LEU A 448 3.51 -9.85 -13.67
CA LEU A 448 3.15 -9.74 -15.09
C LEU A 448 2.33 -10.95 -15.57
N LEU A 449 2.82 -12.16 -15.29
CA LEU A 449 2.15 -13.39 -15.70
C LEU A 449 0.81 -13.59 -14.98
N ALA A 450 0.76 -13.29 -13.67
CA ALA A 450 -0.47 -13.39 -12.90
C ALA A 450 -1.54 -12.44 -13.45
N GLU A 451 -1.18 -11.21 -13.78
CA GLU A 451 -2.10 -10.24 -14.33
C GLU A 451 -2.58 -10.64 -15.74
N ALA A 452 -1.67 -11.07 -16.62
CA ALA A 452 -2.05 -11.58 -17.93
C ALA A 452 -2.97 -12.83 -17.83
N ALA A 453 -2.70 -13.73 -16.90
CA ALA A 453 -3.55 -14.88 -16.64
C ALA A 453 -4.90 -14.47 -16.03
N PHE A 454 -4.91 -13.47 -15.13
CA PHE A 454 -6.14 -12.93 -14.54
C PHE A 454 -7.11 -12.40 -15.61
N PHE A 455 -6.64 -11.68 -16.62
CA PHE A 455 -7.51 -11.19 -17.70
C PHE A 455 -8.24 -12.35 -18.38
N ALA A 456 -7.54 -13.46 -18.65
CA ALA A 456 -8.15 -14.63 -19.30
C ALA A 456 -9.15 -15.36 -18.39
N GLU A 457 -8.76 -15.60 -17.14
CA GLU A 457 -9.60 -16.30 -16.15
C GLU A 457 -10.84 -15.49 -15.80
N TYR A 458 -10.70 -14.17 -15.63
CA TYR A 458 -11.80 -13.29 -15.28
C TYR A 458 -12.82 -13.16 -16.42
N ALA A 459 -12.36 -12.99 -17.66
CA ALA A 459 -13.23 -13.00 -18.84
C ALA A 459 -13.99 -14.32 -18.98
N ALA A 460 -13.37 -15.47 -18.67
CA ALA A 460 -14.04 -16.77 -18.73
C ALA A 460 -15.09 -16.93 -17.62
N THR A 461 -14.75 -16.50 -16.40
CA THR A 461 -15.62 -16.58 -15.22
C THR A 461 -16.85 -15.67 -15.38
N HIS A 462 -16.65 -14.46 -15.89
CA HIS A 462 -17.71 -13.48 -16.11
C HIS A 462 -18.73 -14.00 -17.15
N ARG A 463 -18.27 -14.52 -18.28
CA ARG A 463 -19.15 -15.14 -19.31
C ARG A 463 -19.97 -16.29 -18.75
N ALA A 464 -19.39 -17.15 -17.90
CA ALA A 464 -20.09 -18.28 -17.29
C ALA A 464 -21.21 -17.82 -16.33
N ALA A 465 -21.01 -16.69 -15.63
CA ALA A 465 -22.00 -16.11 -14.73
C ALA A 465 -23.17 -15.50 -15.51
N THR A 466 -22.90 -14.76 -16.58
CA THR A 466 -23.90 -14.11 -17.43
C THR A 466 -24.78 -15.15 -18.15
N TYR A 467 -24.18 -16.24 -18.63
CA TYR A 467 -24.94 -17.35 -19.28
C TYR A 467 -25.90 -18.06 -18.32
N ARG A 468 -25.50 -18.23 -17.04
CA ARG A 468 -26.38 -18.82 -16.03
C ARG A 468 -27.53 -17.91 -15.62
N ALA A 469 -27.31 -16.60 -15.56
CA ALA A 469 -28.35 -15.63 -15.25
C ALA A 469 -29.38 -15.45 -16.38
N GLY A 470 -28.95 -15.56 -17.65
CA GLY A 470 -29.85 -15.47 -18.83
C GLY A 470 -30.56 -16.78 -19.19
N GLY A 471 -30.14 -17.93 -18.64
CA GLY A 471 -30.74 -19.24 -18.93
C GLY A 471 -31.89 -19.66 -17.99
N THR A 472 -32.32 -18.78 -17.08
CA THR A 472 -33.44 -19.01 -16.13
C THR A 472 -34.68 -18.16 -16.45
N ALA A 473 -34.79 -17.59 -17.66
CA ALA A 473 -35.95 -16.83 -18.15
C ALA A 473 -36.83 -17.67 -19.09
#